data_b4b1149b793ac8d616b8731a9f7a4c27
#
_entry.id   b4b1149b793ac8d616b8731a9f7a4c27
#
_cell.length_a   1.000
_cell.length_b   1.000
_cell.length_c   1.000
_cell.angle_alpha   90.00
_cell.angle_beta   90.00
_cell.angle_gamma   90.00
#
_symmetry.space_group_name_H-M   'P 1'
#
loop_
_entity.id
_entity.type
_entity.pdbx_description
1 polymer ?
#
loop_
_entity_poly.entity_id
_entity_poly.type
_entity_poly.pdbx_seq_one_letter_code
_entity_poly.pdbx_strand_id
1 'polypeptide(L)'
;AAMTIGSVRPAVEIATRYTSMRKAFGQPIANFEAVGFKVADSVMLLDATRSLVYSTALAIDSGKVHPGRVRRMVSESKKFVTESAWTIANNCMQVMGGIGYTNVYPLERIVRDIRLSMIWVGTNEVMDLIIQNEWYKEYFKVISKANVRDVEQDAPGADQVEEKVYE
;
A
#
# COMPACT_ATOMS: atom_id res chain seq x y z
N ALA A 1 -4.38 6.23 -7.63
CA ALA A 1 -3.61 4.98 -7.46
C ALA A 1 -2.68 4.72 -8.65
N ALA A 2 -3.19 4.48 -9.86
CA ALA A 2 -2.34 4.13 -11.03
C ALA A 2 -1.25 5.19 -11.34
N MET A 3 -1.61 6.47 -11.31
CA MET A 3 -0.65 7.58 -11.47
C MET A 3 0.47 7.54 -10.42
N THR A 4 0.13 7.26 -9.17
CA THR A 4 1.10 7.18 -8.07
C THR A 4 2.12 6.05 -8.28
N ILE A 5 1.68 4.89 -8.80
CA ILE A 5 2.59 3.78 -9.17
C ILE A 5 3.58 4.25 -10.26
N GLY A 6 3.07 4.93 -11.29
CA GLY A 6 3.91 5.50 -12.36
C GLY A 6 4.92 6.52 -11.84
N SER A 7 4.53 7.31 -10.84
CA SER A 7 5.40 8.34 -10.24
C SER A 7 6.50 7.75 -9.35
N VAL A 8 6.24 6.64 -8.64
CA VAL A 8 7.22 6.05 -7.71
C VAL A 8 8.15 5.03 -8.36
N ARG A 9 7.75 4.39 -9.46
CA ARG A 9 8.56 3.40 -10.17
C ARG A 9 9.96 3.91 -10.56
N PRO A 10 10.12 5.12 -11.12
CA PRO A 10 11.45 5.66 -11.44
C PRO A 10 12.37 5.77 -10.22
N ALA A 11 11.83 6.01 -9.01
CA ALA A 11 12.62 6.05 -7.79
C ALA A 11 13.31 4.70 -7.52
N VAL A 12 12.58 3.59 -7.69
CA VAL A 12 13.13 2.23 -7.52
C VAL A 12 14.22 1.97 -8.55
N GLU A 13 13.99 2.32 -9.81
CA GLU A 13 14.96 2.12 -10.89
C GLU A 13 16.25 2.92 -10.69
N ILE A 14 16.14 4.18 -10.26
CA ILE A 14 17.26 5.06 -9.94
C ILE A 14 18.04 4.52 -8.74
N ALA A 15 17.35 4.17 -7.65
CA ALA A 15 17.97 3.65 -6.44
C ALA A 15 18.71 2.34 -6.70
N THR A 16 18.11 1.42 -7.48
CA THR A 16 18.73 0.14 -7.87
C THR A 16 20.02 0.38 -8.64
N ARG A 17 19.99 1.26 -9.64
CA ARG A 17 21.18 1.59 -10.45
C ARG A 17 22.25 2.26 -9.59
N TYR A 18 21.87 3.22 -8.77
CA TYR A 18 22.81 3.92 -7.91
C TYR A 18 23.51 2.98 -6.92
N THR A 19 22.75 2.14 -6.22
CA THR A 19 23.30 1.21 -5.21
C THR A 19 24.22 0.16 -5.81
N SER A 20 23.99 -0.26 -7.06
CA SER A 20 24.88 -1.19 -7.77
C SER A 20 26.22 -0.56 -8.20
N MET A 21 26.27 0.74 -8.40
CA MET A 21 27.48 1.46 -8.86
C MET A 21 28.24 2.13 -7.72
N ARG A 22 27.54 2.69 -6.73
CA ARG A 22 28.15 3.39 -5.60
C ARG A 22 28.92 2.41 -4.71
N LYS A 23 30.18 2.69 -4.48
CA LYS A 23 31.05 1.89 -3.59
C LYS A 23 31.23 2.59 -2.23
N ALA A 24 31.21 1.79 -1.18
CA ALA A 24 31.62 2.14 0.16
C ALA A 24 32.26 0.91 0.80
N PHE A 25 33.25 1.11 1.66
CA PHE A 25 33.97 0.02 2.34
C PHE A 25 34.49 -1.07 1.35
N GLY A 26 34.95 -0.65 0.17
CA GLY A 26 35.57 -1.52 -0.81
C GLY A 26 34.62 -2.28 -1.76
N GLN A 27 33.31 -2.17 -1.63
CA GLN A 27 32.33 -2.90 -2.43
C GLN A 27 31.11 -2.02 -2.81
N PRO A 28 30.31 -2.42 -3.84
CA PRO A 28 29.03 -1.78 -4.12
C PRO A 28 28.12 -1.79 -2.89
N ILE A 29 27.40 -0.68 -2.65
CA ILE A 29 26.53 -0.59 -1.47
C ILE A 29 25.32 -1.54 -1.54
N ALA A 30 24.95 -2.01 -2.73
CA ALA A 30 23.93 -3.05 -2.91
C ALA A 30 24.26 -4.37 -2.18
N ASN A 31 25.55 -4.63 -1.90
CA ASN A 31 26.00 -5.84 -1.20
C ASN A 31 25.80 -5.78 0.32
N PHE A 32 25.42 -4.64 0.85
CA PHE A 32 25.08 -4.53 2.27
C PHE A 32 23.59 -4.88 2.48
N GLU A 33 23.32 -5.82 3.36
CA GLU A 33 21.95 -6.34 3.60
C GLU A 33 20.95 -5.24 3.91
N ALA A 34 21.31 -4.27 4.76
CA ALA A 34 20.45 -3.16 5.12
C ALA A 34 20.05 -2.27 3.92
N VAL A 35 20.88 -2.21 2.87
CA VAL A 35 20.58 -1.54 1.60
C VAL A 35 19.74 -2.44 0.71
N GLY A 36 20.15 -3.70 0.55
CA GLY A 36 19.45 -4.69 -0.27
C GLY A 36 18.03 -4.92 0.17
N PHE A 37 17.77 -5.02 1.49
CA PHE A 37 16.42 -5.22 2.05
C PHE A 37 15.48 -4.06 1.72
N LYS A 38 15.95 -2.81 1.79
CA LYS A 38 15.12 -1.65 1.41
C LYS A 38 14.74 -1.66 -0.08
N VAL A 39 15.63 -2.12 -0.94
CA VAL A 39 15.33 -2.29 -2.37
C VAL A 39 14.33 -3.43 -2.57
N ALA A 40 14.54 -4.58 -1.90
CA ALA A 40 13.62 -5.72 -1.96
C ALA A 40 12.21 -5.36 -1.51
N ASP A 41 12.08 -4.71 -0.35
CA ASP A 41 10.79 -4.22 0.17
C ASP A 41 10.12 -3.27 -0.84
N SER A 42 10.89 -2.39 -1.46
CA SER A 42 10.37 -1.42 -2.43
C SER A 42 9.84 -2.11 -3.70
N VAL A 43 10.54 -3.13 -4.20
CA VAL A 43 10.08 -3.93 -5.35
C VAL A 43 8.83 -4.72 -5.01
N MET A 44 8.81 -5.39 -3.86
CA MET A 44 7.65 -6.15 -3.37
C MET A 44 6.40 -5.27 -3.25
N LEU A 45 6.53 -4.09 -2.63
CA LEU A 45 5.43 -3.14 -2.50
C LEU A 45 4.97 -2.60 -3.86
N LEU A 46 5.89 -2.36 -4.78
CA LEU A 46 5.56 -1.90 -6.13
C LEU A 46 4.73 -2.94 -6.89
N ASP A 47 5.11 -4.20 -6.83
CA ASP A 47 4.38 -5.30 -7.49
C ASP A 47 3.04 -5.57 -6.83
N ALA A 48 2.95 -5.52 -5.50
CA ALA A 48 1.70 -5.66 -4.77
C ALA A 48 0.70 -4.54 -5.13
N THR A 49 1.17 -3.28 -5.19
CA THR A 49 0.34 -2.13 -5.57
C THR A 49 -0.18 -2.25 -7.00
N ARG A 50 0.66 -2.69 -7.93
CA ARG A 50 0.23 -2.94 -9.33
C ARG A 50 -0.86 -4.01 -9.38
N SER A 51 -0.66 -5.13 -8.72
CA SER A 51 -1.62 -6.24 -8.69
C SER A 51 -2.97 -5.78 -8.15
N LEU A 52 -2.99 -5.01 -7.07
CA LEU A 52 -4.22 -4.48 -6.48
C LEU A 52 -4.96 -3.53 -7.45
N VAL A 53 -4.24 -2.61 -8.09
CA VAL A 53 -4.85 -1.65 -9.05
C VAL A 53 -5.42 -2.37 -10.26
N TYR A 54 -4.69 -3.33 -10.84
CA TYR A 54 -5.19 -4.11 -11.96
C TYR A 54 -6.42 -4.95 -11.59
N SER A 55 -6.39 -5.60 -10.43
CA SER A 55 -7.54 -6.35 -9.91
C SER A 55 -8.76 -5.46 -9.74
N THR A 56 -8.58 -4.26 -9.20
CA THR A 56 -9.66 -3.28 -9.03
C THR A 56 -10.20 -2.81 -10.38
N ALA A 57 -9.34 -2.51 -11.34
CA ALA A 57 -9.75 -2.09 -12.68
C ALA A 57 -10.58 -3.19 -13.38
N LEU A 58 -10.09 -4.44 -13.34
CA LEU A 58 -10.82 -5.59 -13.89
C LEU A 58 -12.19 -5.81 -13.23
N ALA A 59 -12.28 -5.60 -11.91
CA ALA A 59 -13.55 -5.68 -11.20
C ALA A 59 -14.55 -4.63 -11.68
N ILE A 60 -14.09 -3.40 -11.93
CA ILE A 60 -14.90 -2.31 -12.49
C ILE A 60 -15.36 -2.66 -13.90
N ASP A 61 -14.43 -3.04 -14.78
CA ASP A 61 -14.70 -3.32 -16.19
C ASP A 61 -15.62 -4.52 -16.38
N SER A 62 -15.58 -5.49 -15.47
CA SER A 62 -16.45 -6.66 -15.53
C SER A 62 -17.95 -6.34 -15.42
N GLY A 63 -18.30 -5.25 -14.73
CA GLY A 63 -19.67 -4.88 -14.41
C GLY A 63 -20.44 -5.89 -13.53
N LYS A 64 -19.75 -6.96 -13.06
CA LYS A 64 -20.37 -8.08 -12.31
C LYS A 64 -20.24 -7.94 -10.81
N VAL A 65 -19.36 -7.06 -10.34
CA VAL A 65 -19.08 -6.86 -8.91
C VAL A 65 -20.07 -5.87 -8.33
N HIS A 66 -20.60 -6.18 -7.14
CA HIS A 66 -21.55 -5.29 -6.45
C HIS A 66 -20.94 -3.88 -6.25
N PRO A 67 -21.73 -2.81 -6.52
CA PRO A 67 -21.21 -1.42 -6.47
C PRO A 67 -20.55 -1.03 -5.15
N GLY A 68 -21.07 -1.49 -4.00
CA GLY A 68 -20.46 -1.25 -2.69
C GLY A 68 -19.08 -1.87 -2.57
N ARG A 69 -18.91 -3.10 -3.07
CA ARG A 69 -17.60 -3.78 -3.12
C ARG A 69 -16.62 -3.06 -4.05
N VAL A 70 -17.08 -2.61 -5.22
CA VAL A 70 -16.25 -1.79 -6.13
C VAL A 70 -15.77 -0.51 -5.43
N ARG A 71 -16.68 0.19 -4.74
CA ARG A 71 -16.34 1.40 -3.98
C ARG A 71 -15.27 1.11 -2.91
N ARG A 72 -15.41 0.00 -2.18
CA ARG A 72 -14.40 -0.44 -1.20
C ARG A 72 -13.06 -0.71 -1.86
N MET A 73 -13.01 -1.51 -2.93
CA MET A 73 -11.78 -1.85 -3.66
C MET A 73 -11.06 -0.60 -4.20
N VAL A 74 -11.79 0.38 -4.71
CA VAL A 74 -11.21 1.67 -5.17
C VAL A 74 -10.57 2.43 -4.02
N SER A 75 -11.23 2.48 -2.87
CA SER A 75 -10.72 3.15 -1.67
C SER A 75 -9.51 2.42 -1.09
N GLU A 76 -9.54 1.08 -1.02
CA GLU A 76 -8.41 0.23 -0.64
C GLU A 76 -7.21 0.46 -1.57
N SER A 77 -7.44 0.49 -2.88
CA SER A 77 -6.39 0.75 -3.86
C SER A 77 -5.78 2.13 -3.69
N LYS A 78 -6.60 3.17 -3.46
CA LYS A 78 -6.09 4.53 -3.24
C LYS A 78 -5.22 4.59 -2.00
N LYS A 79 -5.70 4.09 -0.87
CA LYS A 79 -4.97 4.13 0.40
C LYS A 79 -3.70 3.30 0.34
N PHE A 80 -3.80 2.02 0.02
CA PHE A 80 -2.67 1.10 0.00
C PHE A 80 -1.55 1.57 -0.95
N VAL A 81 -1.92 2.01 -2.17
CA VAL A 81 -0.93 2.47 -3.15
C VAL A 81 -0.20 3.72 -2.68
N THR A 82 -0.90 4.69 -2.12
CA THR A 82 -0.26 5.95 -1.72
C THR A 82 0.63 5.78 -0.49
N GLU A 83 0.27 4.94 0.46
CA GLU A 83 1.10 4.60 1.64
C GLU A 83 2.32 3.75 1.24
N SER A 84 2.11 2.76 0.38
CA SER A 84 3.21 1.96 -0.16
C SER A 84 4.19 2.81 -0.96
N ALA A 85 3.70 3.70 -1.82
CA ALA A 85 4.53 4.62 -2.59
C ALA A 85 5.33 5.57 -1.71
N TRP A 86 4.75 6.03 -0.59
CA TRP A 86 5.46 6.82 0.41
C TRP A 86 6.62 6.02 1.02
N THR A 87 6.38 4.78 1.41
CA THR A 87 7.41 3.87 1.93
C THR A 87 8.51 3.63 0.90
N ILE A 88 8.14 3.33 -0.35
CA ILE A 88 9.08 3.12 -1.46
C ILE A 88 9.95 4.37 -1.68
N ALA A 89 9.34 5.54 -1.79
CA ALA A 89 10.05 6.79 -2.04
C ALA A 89 11.07 7.11 -0.93
N ASN A 90 10.69 6.89 0.34
CA ASN A 90 11.59 7.06 1.47
C ASN A 90 12.72 6.03 1.48
N ASN A 91 12.43 4.76 1.21
CA ASN A 91 13.47 3.73 1.11
C ASN A 91 14.47 4.06 0.01
N CYS A 92 13.99 4.47 -1.17
CA CYS A 92 14.85 4.84 -2.30
C CYS A 92 15.72 6.06 -1.98
N MET A 93 15.18 7.10 -1.34
CA MET A 93 15.95 8.24 -0.88
C MET A 93 16.99 7.82 0.16
N GLN A 94 16.61 6.99 1.12
CA GLN A 94 17.50 6.53 2.20
C GLN A 94 18.70 5.76 1.67
N VAL A 95 18.52 4.83 0.71
CA VAL A 95 19.64 4.04 0.17
C VAL A 95 20.58 4.87 -0.71
N MET A 96 20.11 5.98 -1.24
CA MET A 96 20.96 6.93 -1.98
C MET A 96 21.70 7.90 -1.07
N GLY A 97 21.29 8.03 0.19
CA GLY A 97 21.93 8.93 1.15
C GLY A 97 21.80 10.41 0.75
N GLY A 98 22.77 11.23 1.10
CA GLY A 98 22.71 12.68 0.89
C GLY A 98 22.42 13.12 -0.54
N ILE A 99 22.90 12.41 -1.54
CA ILE A 99 22.66 12.75 -2.96
C ILE A 99 21.20 12.56 -3.35
N GLY A 100 20.48 11.58 -2.74
CA GLY A 100 19.06 11.37 -2.93
C GLY A 100 18.19 12.51 -2.40
N TYR A 101 18.69 13.27 -1.43
CA TYR A 101 18.02 14.44 -0.86
C TYR A 101 18.22 15.71 -1.69
N THR A 102 19.25 15.75 -2.54
CA THR A 102 19.53 16.90 -3.41
C THR A 102 18.70 16.82 -4.69
N ASN A 103 18.70 17.93 -5.47
CA ASN A 103 18.04 18.00 -6.77
C ASN A 103 18.84 17.38 -7.91
N VAL A 104 19.96 16.71 -7.63
CA VAL A 104 20.77 15.98 -8.64
C VAL A 104 19.95 14.81 -9.22
N TYR A 105 19.18 14.14 -8.37
CA TYR A 105 18.22 13.12 -8.77
C TYR A 105 16.80 13.58 -8.45
N PRO A 106 15.76 13.10 -9.16
CA PRO A 106 14.40 13.57 -8.97
C PRO A 106 13.72 13.02 -7.68
N LEU A 107 14.46 12.33 -6.80
CA LEU A 107 13.88 11.67 -5.63
C LEU A 107 13.26 12.65 -4.64
N GLU A 108 13.88 13.81 -4.42
CA GLU A 108 13.35 14.84 -3.51
C GLU A 108 11.98 15.32 -3.98
N ARG A 109 11.80 15.50 -5.30
CA ARG A 109 10.53 15.87 -5.89
C ARG A 109 9.52 14.73 -5.81
N ILE A 110 9.93 13.49 -6.12
CA ILE A 110 9.08 12.32 -6.03
C ILE A 110 8.52 12.16 -4.61
N VAL A 111 9.35 12.33 -3.57
CA VAL A 111 8.90 12.26 -2.17
C VAL A 111 7.82 13.32 -1.89
N ARG A 112 8.01 14.57 -2.32
CA ARG A 112 7.02 15.64 -2.13
C ARG A 112 5.71 15.34 -2.87
N ASP A 113 5.80 14.87 -4.12
CA ASP A 113 4.63 14.56 -4.94
C ASP A 113 3.84 13.37 -4.37
N ILE A 114 4.54 12.33 -3.92
CA ILE A 114 3.92 11.17 -3.29
C ILE A 114 3.22 11.57 -1.98
N ARG A 115 3.80 12.46 -1.17
CA ARG A 115 3.14 12.93 0.06
C ARG A 115 1.80 13.58 -0.24
N LEU A 116 1.71 14.37 -1.29
CA LEU A 116 0.45 14.98 -1.73
C LEU A 116 -0.60 13.92 -2.09
N SER A 117 -0.19 12.80 -2.67
CA SER A 117 -1.12 11.74 -3.10
C SER A 117 -1.90 11.11 -1.95
N MET A 118 -1.40 11.18 -0.71
CA MET A 118 -2.10 10.71 0.49
C MET A 118 -3.17 11.71 0.98
N ILE A 119 -3.06 12.98 0.59
CA ILE A 119 -3.85 14.09 1.12
C ILE A 119 -5.01 14.44 0.20
N TRP A 120 -4.74 14.54 -1.10
CA TRP A 120 -5.72 15.07 -2.06
C TRP A 120 -6.77 14.03 -2.49
N VAL A 121 -7.85 14.50 -3.13
CA VAL A 121 -8.94 13.69 -3.71
C VAL A 121 -9.55 12.73 -2.66
N GLY A 122 -9.71 13.26 -1.45
CA GLY A 122 -10.05 12.49 -0.25
C GLY A 122 -8.79 11.92 0.41
N THR A 123 -8.57 12.29 1.67
CA THR A 123 -7.42 11.79 2.43
C THR A 123 -7.50 10.29 2.67
N ASN A 124 -6.40 9.69 3.09
CA ASN A 124 -6.40 8.24 3.39
C ASN A 124 -7.35 7.90 4.54
N GLU A 125 -7.56 8.82 5.49
CA GLU A 125 -8.53 8.67 6.58
C GLU A 125 -9.98 8.65 6.04
N VAL A 126 -10.27 9.44 5.01
CA VAL A 126 -11.58 9.36 4.32
C VAL A 126 -11.74 8.01 3.60
N MET A 127 -10.66 7.46 3.05
CA MET A 127 -10.70 6.10 2.48
C MET A 127 -11.00 5.05 3.55
N ASP A 128 -10.43 5.17 4.75
CA ASP A 128 -10.73 4.27 5.87
C ASP A 128 -12.21 4.28 6.24
N LEU A 129 -12.82 5.46 6.32
CA LEU A 129 -14.27 5.57 6.57
C LEU A 129 -15.10 4.84 5.50
N ILE A 130 -14.72 4.97 4.23
CA ILE A 130 -15.43 4.30 3.12
C ILE A 130 -15.22 2.78 3.20
N ILE A 131 -13.99 2.33 3.40
CA ILE A 131 -13.63 0.90 3.49
C ILE A 131 -14.43 0.24 4.62
N GLN A 132 -14.37 0.83 5.82
CA GLN A 132 -15.11 0.34 6.99
C GLN A 132 -16.61 0.24 6.71
N ASN A 133 -17.22 1.33 6.23
CA ASN A 133 -18.65 1.40 6.00
C ASN A 133 -19.13 0.37 4.96
N GLU A 134 -18.41 0.24 3.84
CA GLU A 134 -18.78 -0.73 2.79
C GLU A 134 -18.49 -2.18 3.22
N TRP A 135 -17.46 -2.42 4.04
CA TRP A 135 -17.17 -3.75 4.59
C TRP A 135 -18.28 -4.22 5.53
N TYR A 136 -18.70 -3.41 6.50
CA TYR A 136 -19.79 -3.78 7.42
C TYR A 136 -21.11 -4.01 6.66
N LYS A 137 -21.42 -3.18 5.66
CA LYS A 137 -22.61 -3.41 4.82
C LYS A 137 -22.53 -4.73 4.05
N GLU A 138 -21.38 -5.06 3.47
CA GLU A 138 -21.14 -6.30 2.76
C GLU A 138 -21.27 -7.49 3.73
N TYR A 139 -20.62 -7.42 4.89
CA TYR A 139 -20.62 -8.49 5.88
C TYR A 139 -22.03 -8.81 6.37
N PHE A 140 -22.76 -7.83 6.89
CA PHE A 140 -24.08 -8.08 7.47
C PHE A 140 -25.19 -8.33 6.46
N LYS A 141 -25.07 -7.85 5.23
CA LYS A 141 -26.12 -8.03 4.20
C LYS A 141 -25.89 -9.23 3.29
N VAL A 142 -24.67 -9.59 3.03
CA VAL A 142 -24.29 -10.60 2.03
C VAL A 142 -23.61 -11.79 2.67
N ILE A 143 -22.52 -11.56 3.38
CA ILE A 143 -21.65 -12.62 3.91
C ILE A 143 -22.34 -13.39 5.03
N SER A 144 -22.91 -12.71 6.03
CA SER A 144 -23.58 -13.37 7.15
C SER A 144 -24.81 -14.21 6.75
N LYS A 145 -25.41 -13.90 5.59
CA LYS A 145 -26.55 -14.66 5.03
C LYS A 145 -26.15 -15.83 4.14
N ALA A 146 -24.90 -15.90 3.71
CA ALA A 146 -24.41 -16.86 2.73
C ALA A 146 -23.82 -18.14 3.35
N ASN A 147 -24.14 -18.46 4.61
CA ASN A 147 -23.59 -19.62 5.32
C ASN A 147 -22.05 -19.66 5.32
N VAL A 148 -21.43 -18.49 5.38
CA VAL A 148 -19.97 -18.37 5.51
C VAL A 148 -19.61 -18.82 6.92
N ARG A 149 -18.48 -19.50 7.03
CA ARG A 149 -17.88 -20.02 8.26
C ARG A 149 -18.27 -19.20 9.48
N ASP A 150 -18.97 -19.85 10.38
CA ASP A 150 -19.31 -19.29 11.68
C ASP A 150 -18.01 -19.22 12.51
N VAL A 151 -17.53 -18.01 12.73
CA VAL A 151 -16.29 -17.78 13.49
C VAL A 151 -16.47 -18.22 14.94
N GLU A 152 -17.72 -18.24 15.43
CA GLU A 152 -18.06 -18.66 16.79
C GLU A 152 -17.89 -20.18 16.95
N GLN A 153 -17.94 -20.97 15.89
CA GLN A 153 -17.61 -22.39 15.91
C GLN A 153 -16.12 -22.65 16.23
N ASP A 154 -15.25 -21.70 15.96
CA ASP A 154 -13.82 -21.80 16.28
C ASP A 154 -13.51 -21.38 17.74
N ALA A 155 -14.45 -20.75 18.41
CA ALA A 155 -14.36 -20.33 19.81
C ALA A 155 -15.63 -20.72 20.58
N PRO A 156 -15.86 -22.04 20.83
CA PRO A 156 -17.07 -22.51 21.53
C PRO A 156 -17.21 -21.83 22.88
N GLY A 157 -18.37 -21.22 23.14
CA GLY A 157 -18.68 -20.52 24.38
C GLY A 157 -18.17 -19.07 24.44
N ALA A 158 -17.67 -18.52 23.34
CA ALA A 158 -17.29 -17.09 23.29
C ALA A 158 -18.51 -16.17 23.51
N ASP A 159 -19.68 -16.58 23.06
CA ASP A 159 -20.97 -15.93 23.25
C ASP A 159 -21.45 -15.96 24.73
N GLN A 160 -20.91 -16.86 25.57
CA GLN A 160 -21.26 -17.02 26.98
C GLN A 160 -20.31 -16.23 27.90
N VAL A 161 -19.27 -15.62 27.37
CA VAL A 161 -18.35 -14.79 28.14
C VAL A 161 -18.97 -13.40 28.29
N GLU A 162 -19.36 -13.04 29.51
CA GLU A 162 -19.79 -11.67 29.82
C GLU A 162 -18.67 -10.69 29.42
N GLU A 163 -18.96 -9.80 28.48
CA GLU A 163 -18.08 -8.66 28.21
C GLU A 163 -17.91 -7.85 29.48
N LYS A 164 -16.72 -7.80 30.04
CA LYS A 164 -16.38 -6.85 31.07
C LYS A 164 -16.39 -5.46 30.47
N VAL A 165 -17.47 -4.73 30.66
CA VAL A 165 -17.52 -3.29 30.36
C VAL A 165 -16.62 -2.62 31.41
N TYR A 166 -15.46 -2.15 30.96
CA TYR A 166 -14.62 -1.28 31.76
C TYR A 166 -15.20 0.14 31.61
N GLU A 167 -15.84 0.63 32.69
CA GLU A 167 -16.23 2.03 32.84
C GLU A 167 -15.01 2.93 33.00
#